data_e3b5d64bb577a3c4686ac59209d44913
#
_entry.id   e3b5d64bb577a3c4686ac59209d44913
#
_cell.length_a   1.000
_cell.length_b   1.000
_cell.length_c   1.000
_cell.angle_alpha   90.00
_cell.angle_beta   90.00
_cell.angle_gamma   90.00
#
_symmetry.space_group_name_H-M   'P 1'
#
loop_
_entity.id
_entity.type
_entity.pdbx_description
1 polymer ?
#
loop_
_entity_poly.entity_id
_entity_poly.type
_entity_poly.pdbx_seq_one_letter_code
_entity_poly.pdbx_strand_id
1 'polypeptide(L)'
;MEQSYHISWYTPNFINICIDSINDGELSGRIYHCYSKEPRRFANILQLLEISDDFFNKLQFPQASTNARTFILNQTSESIELTKVLSPEKVAENRGEKGTFFLNVQYRQNSSWQGIVNWIEGNITYHFLSVLELLKILSNVLV
;
A
#
# COMPACT_ATOMS: atom_id res chain seq x y z
N MET A 1 23.49 -9.35 -0.34
CA MET A 1 23.31 -8.85 -0.32
C MET A 1 22.33 -8.25 -0.30
N GLU A 2 21.89 -8.17 -0.28
CA GLU A 2 21.17 -7.60 -0.39
C GLU A 2 20.83 -6.63 -0.01
N GLN A 3 20.95 -6.30 0.40
CA GLN A 3 20.69 -5.34 0.82
C GLN A 3 20.85 -4.29 0.35
N SER A 4 21.03 -4.30 -0.37
CA SER A 4 21.36 -3.21 -0.98
C SER A 4 20.29 -2.35 -1.21
N TYR A 5 19.16 -2.66 -0.86
CA TYR A 5 18.22 -1.76 -1.03
C TYR A 5 18.10 -1.08 0.12
N HIS A 6 18.38 0.07 0.25
CA HIS A 6 18.13 0.86 1.33
C HIS A 6 16.78 1.41 1.19
N ILE A 7 15.87 0.64 0.73
CA ILE A 7 14.54 1.09 0.67
C ILE A 7 14.04 1.01 2.03
N SER A 8 13.55 2.08 2.52
CA SER A 8 12.98 2.08 3.80
C SER A 8 11.58 1.62 3.66
N TRP A 9 11.33 0.40 3.95
CA TRP A 9 9.98 -0.12 3.93
C TRP A 9 9.17 0.40 5.08
N TYR A 10 9.83 0.99 6.09
CA TYR A 10 9.09 1.40 7.27
C TYR A 10 8.73 2.87 7.26
N THR A 11 8.22 3.32 6.13
CA THR A 11 7.72 4.67 6.02
C THR A 11 6.34 4.73 6.67
N PRO A 12 5.83 5.92 6.95
CA PRO A 12 4.52 6.02 7.61
C PRO A 12 3.40 5.33 6.86
N ASN A 13 3.48 5.26 5.54
CA ASN A 13 2.42 4.67 4.75
C ASN A 13 2.72 3.25 4.29
N PHE A 14 3.64 2.57 4.94
CA PHE A 14 3.96 1.19 4.59
C PHE A 14 2.71 0.31 4.69
N ILE A 15 2.48 -0.47 3.64
CA ILE A 15 1.35 -1.39 3.60
C ILE A 15 1.87 -2.77 3.23
N ASN A 16 1.37 -3.77 3.93
CA ASN A 16 1.65 -5.16 3.59
C ASN A 16 0.38 -5.72 2.96
N ILE A 17 0.45 -6.10 1.69
CA ILE A 17 -0.67 -6.66 0.97
C ILE A 17 -0.51 -8.17 0.94
N CYS A 18 -1.45 -8.87 1.55
CA CYS A 18 -1.43 -10.32 1.61
C CYS A 18 -2.51 -10.86 0.69
N ILE A 19 -2.11 -11.51 -0.39
CA ILE A 19 -3.05 -12.07 -1.36
C ILE A 19 -3.35 -13.49 -0.95
N ASP A 20 -4.60 -13.78 -0.67
CA ASP A 20 -5.00 -15.10 -0.18
C ASP A 20 -5.67 -15.96 -1.23
N SER A 21 -6.31 -15.37 -2.20
CA SER A 21 -6.91 -16.17 -3.25
C SER A 21 -6.96 -15.43 -4.58
N ILE A 22 -7.00 -16.20 -5.64
CA ILE A 22 -7.08 -15.69 -6.99
C ILE A 22 -8.14 -16.50 -7.68
N ASN A 23 -9.26 -15.84 -8.02
CA ASN A 23 -10.36 -16.52 -8.69
C ASN A 23 -10.64 -15.83 -9.99
N ASP A 24 -10.40 -16.52 -11.11
CA ASP A 24 -10.62 -15.96 -12.42
C ASP A 24 -9.88 -14.65 -12.56
N GLY A 25 -8.67 -14.60 -12.07
CA GLY A 25 -7.85 -13.39 -12.17
C GLY A 25 -8.15 -12.35 -11.12
N GLU A 26 -9.15 -12.58 -10.28
CA GLU A 26 -9.50 -11.60 -9.28
C GLU A 26 -8.75 -11.89 -8.00
N LEU A 27 -8.03 -10.91 -7.51
CA LEU A 27 -7.23 -11.06 -6.30
C LEU A 27 -8.02 -10.64 -5.07
N SER A 28 -7.91 -11.41 -4.01
CA SER A 28 -8.54 -11.02 -2.76
C SER A 28 -7.59 -11.34 -1.61
N GLY A 29 -7.74 -10.65 -0.52
CA GLY A 29 -6.85 -10.87 0.62
C GLY A 29 -7.01 -9.83 1.70
N ARG A 30 -5.90 -9.44 2.29
CA ARG A 30 -5.90 -8.55 3.44
C ARG A 30 -4.81 -7.51 3.31
N ILE A 31 -5.03 -6.37 3.93
CA ILE A 31 -4.06 -5.28 3.96
C ILE A 31 -3.75 -4.98 5.41
N TYR A 32 -2.46 -4.93 5.74
CA TYR A 32 -2.01 -4.58 7.08
C TYR A 32 -1.23 -3.27 7.04
N HIS A 33 -1.39 -2.45 8.05
CA HIS A 33 -0.55 -1.27 8.23
C HIS A 33 -0.43 -0.98 9.72
N CYS A 34 0.42 -0.03 10.07
CA CYS A 34 0.77 0.20 11.47
C CYS A 34 -0.32 0.85 12.31
N TYR A 35 -1.36 1.37 11.68
CA TYR A 35 -2.36 2.14 12.41
C TYR A 35 -3.64 1.35 12.71
N SER A 36 -3.62 0.05 12.51
CA SER A 36 -4.78 -0.76 12.84
C SER A 36 -4.29 -2.14 13.28
N LYS A 37 -4.85 -2.68 14.34
CA LYS A 37 -4.47 -4.01 14.78
C LYS A 37 -5.05 -5.06 13.89
N GLU A 38 -6.20 -4.78 13.28
CA GLU A 38 -6.86 -5.75 12.44
C GLU A 38 -6.65 -5.42 10.98
N PRO A 39 -6.48 -6.40 10.13
CA PRO A 39 -6.32 -6.12 8.72
C PRO A 39 -7.63 -5.70 8.09
N ARG A 40 -7.55 -5.05 6.95
CA ARG A 40 -8.71 -4.71 6.16
C ARG A 40 -8.77 -5.73 5.03
N ARG A 41 -9.92 -6.33 4.82
CA ARG A 41 -10.06 -7.34 3.79
C ARG A 41 -10.56 -6.71 2.51
N PHE A 42 -10.08 -7.23 1.38
CA PHE A 42 -10.54 -6.77 0.08
C PHE A 42 -10.93 -7.98 -0.74
N ALA A 43 -11.99 -7.85 -1.49
CA ALA A 43 -12.52 -8.94 -2.31
C ALA A 43 -12.11 -8.80 -3.76
N ASN A 44 -11.59 -7.65 -4.15
CA ASN A 44 -11.14 -7.44 -5.53
C ASN A 44 -10.16 -6.29 -5.56
N ILE A 45 -9.57 -6.07 -6.72
CA ILE A 45 -8.55 -5.05 -6.87
C ILE A 45 -9.09 -3.65 -6.60
N LEU A 46 -10.31 -3.38 -6.97
CA LEU A 46 -10.87 -2.06 -6.74
C LEU A 46 -10.93 -1.76 -5.25
N GLN A 47 -11.35 -2.74 -4.46
CA GLN A 47 -11.40 -2.55 -3.03
C GLN A 47 -9.99 -2.36 -2.44
N LEU A 48 -9.01 -3.06 -2.97
CA LEU A 48 -7.64 -2.89 -2.53
C LEU A 48 -7.21 -1.43 -2.74
N LEU A 49 -7.52 -0.88 -3.91
CA LEU A 49 -7.14 0.48 -4.22
C LEU A 49 -7.91 1.48 -3.36
N GLU A 50 -9.19 1.22 -3.13
CA GLU A 50 -10.00 2.13 -2.34
C GLU A 50 -9.55 2.17 -0.89
N ILE A 51 -9.25 1.02 -0.32
CA ILE A 51 -8.79 0.97 1.05
C ILE A 51 -7.45 1.67 1.19
N SER A 52 -6.56 1.44 0.23
CA SER A 52 -5.24 2.04 0.27
C SER A 52 -5.32 3.56 0.11
N ASP A 53 -6.14 4.01 -0.82
CA ASP A 53 -6.25 5.43 -1.06
C ASP A 53 -6.87 6.14 0.14
N ASP A 54 -7.86 5.51 0.76
CA ASP A 54 -8.50 6.06 1.94
C ASP A 54 -7.47 6.17 3.08
N PHE A 55 -6.65 5.16 3.23
CA PHE A 55 -5.61 5.16 4.24
C PHE A 55 -4.62 6.30 3.99
N PHE A 56 -4.16 6.45 2.75
CA PHE A 56 -3.20 7.50 2.43
C PHE A 56 -3.82 8.88 2.65
N ASN A 57 -5.10 9.03 2.37
CA ASN A 57 -5.78 10.31 2.57
C ASN A 57 -5.89 10.64 4.06
N LYS A 58 -6.22 9.66 4.87
CA LYS A 58 -6.33 9.89 6.30
C LYS A 58 -4.97 10.19 6.91
N LEU A 59 -3.95 9.51 6.41
CA LEU A 59 -2.61 9.71 6.91
C LEU A 59 -2.00 10.97 6.32
N GLN A 60 -2.49 11.40 5.17
CA GLN A 60 -1.96 12.53 4.41
C GLN A 60 -0.51 12.29 4.02
N PHE A 61 -0.22 11.06 3.67
CA PHE A 61 1.11 10.67 3.24
C PHE A 61 1.00 9.48 2.29
N PRO A 62 1.50 9.58 1.06
CA PRO A 62 2.09 10.79 0.53
C PRO A 62 0.97 11.77 0.17
N GLN A 63 1.26 13.05 0.30
CA GLN A 63 0.27 14.03 0.01
C GLN A 63 -0.05 14.02 -1.46
N ALA A 64 -1.31 14.25 -1.78
CA ALA A 64 -1.71 14.33 -3.17
C ALA A 64 -1.27 15.68 -3.69
N SER A 65 -0.50 15.69 -4.75
CA SER A 65 0.10 16.93 -5.20
C SER A 65 -0.88 17.91 -5.80
N THR A 66 -2.09 17.49 -6.08
CA THR A 66 -3.05 18.39 -6.67
C THR A 66 -3.88 19.10 -5.63
N ASN A 67 -3.57 18.92 -4.38
CA ASN A 67 -4.39 19.49 -3.36
C ASN A 67 -3.98 20.81 -2.83
N ALA A 68 -3.21 21.56 -3.54
CA ALA A 68 -2.74 22.81 -3.06
C ALA A 68 -3.86 23.70 -2.64
N ARG A 69 -4.99 23.64 -3.38
CA ARG A 69 -6.01 24.52 -3.06
C ARG A 69 -6.75 24.08 -1.90
N THR A 70 -6.90 22.82 -1.71
CA THR A 70 -7.70 22.35 -0.60
C THR A 70 -6.90 22.40 0.66
N PHE A 71 -5.66 22.79 0.56
CA PHE A 71 -4.85 22.92 1.72
C PHE A 71 -5.54 23.73 2.79
N ILE A 72 -6.18 24.80 2.43
CA ILE A 72 -6.84 25.63 3.40
C ILE A 72 -7.99 24.92 4.05
N LEU A 73 -8.69 24.16 3.29
CA LEU A 73 -9.79 23.44 3.86
C LEU A 73 -9.29 22.35 4.77
N ASN A 74 -8.19 21.76 4.41
CA ASN A 74 -7.67 20.69 5.22
C ASN A 74 -7.25 21.18 6.58
N GLN A 75 -6.97 22.42 6.69
CA GLN A 75 -6.59 22.87 7.95
C GLN A 75 -7.68 22.81 8.90
N THR A 76 -8.87 22.91 8.43
CA THR A 76 -9.94 22.91 9.35
C THR A 76 -10.43 21.53 9.56
N SER A 77 -10.10 20.65 8.72
CA SER A 77 -10.65 19.37 8.91
C SER A 77 -9.80 18.83 9.98
N GLU A 78 -10.25 18.30 10.92
CA GLU A 78 -9.57 17.83 11.88
C GLU A 78 -8.85 16.80 11.44
N SER A 79 -7.73 16.84 11.49
CA SER A 79 -6.89 15.88 11.14
C SER A 79 -7.11 14.78 12.05
N ILE A 80 -7.50 13.72 11.59
CA ILE A 80 -7.63 12.60 12.34
C ILE A 80 -6.26 12.16 12.59
N GLU A 81 -5.84 12.21 13.80
CA GLU A 81 -4.60 11.80 14.11
C GLU A 81 -4.56 10.34 14.16
N LEU A 82 -3.88 9.67 13.31
CA LEU A 82 -3.71 8.24 13.35
C LEU A 82 -2.59 7.91 14.30
N THR A 83 -2.84 6.97 15.17
CA THR A 83 -1.86 6.56 16.13
C THR A 83 -1.36 5.17 15.77
N LYS A 84 -0.07 4.98 15.75
CA LYS A 84 0.50 3.68 15.45
C LYS A 84 0.16 2.72 16.57
N VAL A 85 -0.36 1.56 16.21
CA VAL A 85 -0.68 0.53 17.17
C VAL A 85 0.10 -0.74 16.94
N LEU A 86 0.79 -0.85 15.79
CA LEU A 86 1.64 -1.99 15.50
C LEU A 86 2.98 -1.49 15.03
N SER A 87 4.03 -2.22 15.32
CA SER A 87 5.33 -1.86 14.82
C SER A 87 5.40 -2.28 13.35
N PRO A 88 6.27 -1.67 12.56
CA PRO A 88 6.43 -2.10 11.18
C PRO A 88 6.85 -3.56 11.07
N GLU A 89 7.62 -4.05 12.05
CA GLU A 89 8.05 -5.43 12.03
C GLU A 89 6.86 -6.38 12.20
N LYS A 90 5.91 -5.99 13.03
CA LYS A 90 4.75 -6.81 13.22
C LYS A 90 3.91 -6.85 11.95
N VAL A 91 3.75 -5.71 11.31
CA VAL A 91 3.01 -5.62 10.05
C VAL A 91 3.69 -6.51 9.01
N ALA A 92 5.01 -6.48 8.98
CA ALA A 92 5.78 -7.21 7.97
C ALA A 92 5.78 -8.71 8.18
N GLU A 93 5.35 -9.20 9.34
CA GLU A 93 5.33 -10.64 9.58
C GLU A 93 4.23 -11.36 8.85
N ASN A 94 3.19 -10.66 8.47
CA ASN A 94 2.03 -11.31 7.86
C ASN A 94 2.30 -11.76 6.44
N ARG A 95 1.72 -12.89 6.07
CA ARG A 95 1.92 -13.45 4.73
C ARG A 95 0.59 -13.86 4.12
N GLY A 96 0.47 -13.68 2.83
CA GLY A 96 -0.69 -14.14 2.11
C GLY A 96 -0.50 -15.58 1.66
N GLU A 97 -1.58 -16.27 1.43
CA GLU A 97 -1.47 -17.64 0.99
C GLU A 97 -0.95 -17.78 -0.42
N LYS A 98 -1.25 -16.81 -1.28
CA LYS A 98 -0.80 -16.85 -2.66
C LYS A 98 0.40 -15.93 -2.88
N GLY A 99 0.54 -14.92 -2.08
CA GLY A 99 1.68 -14.02 -2.22
C GLY A 99 1.59 -12.84 -1.28
N THR A 100 2.71 -12.20 -1.07
CA THR A 100 2.81 -11.07 -0.15
C THR A 100 3.59 -9.97 -0.82
N PHE A 101 3.07 -8.75 -0.73
CA PHE A 101 3.71 -7.60 -1.33
C PHE A 101 3.82 -6.47 -0.35
N PHE A 102 5.01 -5.90 -0.23
CA PHE A 102 5.19 -4.70 0.57
C PHE A 102 5.07 -3.52 -0.38
N LEU A 103 4.19 -2.60 -0.08
CA LEU A 103 3.92 -1.47 -0.96
C LEU A 103 4.36 -0.17 -0.33
N ASN A 104 5.07 0.64 -1.10
CA ASN A 104 5.47 1.96 -0.68
C ASN A 104 5.12 2.92 -1.80
N VAL A 105 4.06 3.70 -1.62
CA VAL A 105 3.65 4.69 -2.61
C VAL A 105 4.36 5.98 -2.25
N GLN A 106 5.21 6.45 -3.14
CA GLN A 106 6.04 7.61 -2.87
C GLN A 106 5.42 8.91 -3.37
N TYR A 107 4.63 8.83 -4.42
CA TYR A 107 3.95 10.00 -4.96
C TYR A 107 2.53 9.64 -5.36
N ARG A 108 1.60 10.56 -5.15
CA ARG A 108 0.23 10.45 -5.62
C ARG A 108 -0.10 11.73 -6.35
N GLN A 109 -0.45 11.61 -7.63
CA GLN A 109 -0.75 12.79 -8.39
C GLN A 109 -1.86 12.47 -9.34
N ASN A 110 -2.97 13.14 -9.26
CA ASN A 110 -4.10 12.94 -10.16
C ASN A 110 -4.50 11.48 -10.28
N SER A 111 -4.70 10.82 -9.22
CA SER A 111 -5.11 9.43 -9.22
C SER A 111 -4.01 8.48 -9.66
N SER A 112 -2.83 8.98 -9.90
CA SER A 112 -1.73 8.12 -10.27
C SER A 112 -0.83 7.92 -9.07
N TRP A 113 -0.31 6.72 -8.91
CA TRP A 113 0.61 6.42 -7.84
C TRP A 113 1.94 6.02 -8.42
N GLN A 114 3.02 6.45 -7.79
CA GLN A 114 4.36 6.02 -8.17
C GLN A 114 5.05 5.53 -6.93
N GLY A 115 5.76 4.47 -7.04
CA GLY A 115 6.46 3.95 -5.89
C GLY A 115 7.14 2.62 -6.15
N ILE A 116 7.22 1.82 -5.09
CA ILE A 116 7.95 0.58 -5.11
C ILE A 116 7.08 -0.50 -4.48
N VAL A 117 7.10 -1.68 -5.08
CA VAL A 117 6.43 -2.82 -4.50
C VAL A 117 7.42 -3.97 -4.48
N ASN A 118 7.50 -4.67 -3.36
CA ASN A 118 8.42 -5.79 -3.24
C ASN A 118 7.60 -7.08 -3.09
N TRP A 119 7.81 -8.02 -4.01
CA TRP A 119 7.18 -9.33 -3.92
C TRP A 119 8.03 -10.16 -2.98
N ILE A 120 7.51 -10.45 -1.81
CA ILE A 120 8.30 -11.04 -0.75
C ILE A 120 8.77 -12.46 -1.06
N GLU A 121 7.87 -13.31 -1.51
CA GLU A 121 8.23 -14.71 -1.77
C GLU A 121 9.26 -14.85 -2.88
N GLY A 122 9.25 -13.94 -3.83
CA GLY A 122 10.23 -13.97 -4.91
C GLY A 122 11.43 -13.08 -4.66
N ASN A 123 11.35 -12.27 -3.62
CA ASN A 123 12.41 -11.33 -3.26
C ASN A 123 12.79 -10.44 -4.44
N ILE A 124 11.80 -9.90 -5.12
CA ILE A 124 12.00 -9.03 -6.26
C ILE A 124 11.34 -7.70 -5.99
N THR A 125 12.06 -6.62 -6.27
CA THR A 125 11.54 -5.28 -6.08
C THR A 125 11.20 -4.67 -7.43
N TYR A 126 10.02 -4.11 -7.53
CA TYR A 126 9.57 -3.48 -8.74
C TYR A 126 9.29 -2.02 -8.50
N HIS A 127 9.58 -1.19 -9.48
CA HIS A 127 9.20 0.21 -9.44
C HIS A 127 8.00 0.37 -10.34
N PHE A 128 7.03 1.18 -9.95
CA PHE A 128 5.88 1.44 -10.78
C PHE A 128 5.65 2.93 -10.89
N LEU A 129 5.17 3.36 -12.03
CA LEU A 129 4.94 4.75 -12.32
C LEU A 129 3.46 5.09 -12.44
N SER A 130 2.61 4.12 -12.26
CA SER A 130 1.16 4.35 -12.33
C SER A 130 0.45 3.23 -11.61
N VAL A 131 -0.80 3.47 -11.29
CA VAL A 131 -1.63 2.45 -10.67
C VAL A 131 -1.75 1.25 -11.61
N LEU A 132 -1.86 1.50 -12.90
CA LEU A 132 -1.99 0.40 -13.85
C LEU A 132 -0.75 -0.49 -13.82
N GLU A 133 0.43 0.10 -13.73
CA GLU A 133 1.64 -0.71 -13.66
C GLU A 133 1.66 -1.54 -12.39
N LEU A 134 1.23 -0.95 -11.27
CA LEU A 134 1.17 -1.69 -10.02
C LEU A 134 0.23 -2.88 -10.16
N LEU A 135 -0.94 -2.67 -10.74
CA LEU A 135 -1.90 -3.74 -10.89
C LEU A 135 -1.36 -4.86 -11.79
N LYS A 136 -0.63 -4.48 -12.83
CA LYS A 136 -0.06 -5.48 -13.71
C LYS A 136 0.99 -6.31 -12.99
N ILE A 137 1.78 -5.68 -12.13
CA ILE A 137 2.78 -6.40 -11.37
C ILE A 137 2.08 -7.40 -10.45
N LEU A 138 1.07 -6.95 -9.70
CA LEU A 138 0.40 -7.84 -8.78
C LEU A 138 -0.26 -9.02 -9.50
N SER A 139 -0.85 -8.74 -10.65
CA SER A 139 -1.53 -9.79 -11.38
C SER A 139 -0.56 -10.76 -12.06
N ASN A 140 0.51 -10.23 -12.64
CA ASN A 140 1.42 -11.08 -13.42
C ASN A 140 2.32 -11.94 -12.57
N VAL A 141 2.73 -11.44 -11.44
CA VAL A 141 3.67 -12.17 -10.61
C VAL A 141 3.08 -13.45 -10.06
N LEU A 142 1.80 -13.44 -9.76
CA LEU A 142 1.17 -14.58 -9.14
C LEU A 142 0.52 -15.58 -10.08
N VAL A 143 0.58 -15.31 -11.35
CA VAL A 143 -0.08 -16.21 -12.33
C VAL A 143 0.82 -17.31 -12.77
#